data_002056184b0ba2a70b94423c70a82dbe
#
_entry.id   002056184b0ba2a70b94423c70a82dbe
#
_cell.length_a   1.000
_cell.length_b   1.000
_cell.length_c   1.000
_cell.angle_alpha   90.00
_cell.angle_beta   90.00
_cell.angle_gamma   90.00
#
_symmetry.space_group_name_H-M   'P 1'
#
loop_
_entity.id
_entity.type
_entity.pdbx_description
1 polymer ?
#
loop_
_entity_poly.entity_id
_entity_poly.type
_entity_poly.pdbx_seq_one_letter_code
_entity_poly.pdbx_strand_id
1 'polypeptide(L)'
;MDRRTLLSALATAPFIGCRSERVSEPAAAARVSEQPAILSVEPLGFQWRTPDPFLFCVHHDDGYPAGNAELGPATPLAGRQMGSDFSHQDGFSMYHGEVVPGFPQHPHRGFETVTVVRRGLVDHADSLGAAARYGGGDVQWLTAGSGIVHAEMFPLLDRRGPNPLELFQIWLNLPSQNKFVNPHFSMLWRDMIPHSVARDASGKQTELTVIAGALGGVTPAAPPPHSYASKASSDIAIWTLKLEPNAVFSLPPAPAGVNRMLYFFRGAALKVAGRGIAARHSVELRADATVLLENGGAESELLMLQGRPIGEPVVQRGPFVMNTQGEIQEAWRDYRATGFGGWPWPRHDPVLGNDPARFARHADGRVERAS
;
A
#
# COMPACT_ATOMS: atom_id res chain seq x y z
N MET A 1 54.41 16.90 -55.66
CA MET A 1 54.39 16.55 -57.12
C MET A 1 52.97 16.20 -57.44
N ASP A 2 52.23 17.14 -57.85
CA ASP A 2 52.00 17.74 -59.15
C ASP A 2 51.19 16.81 -60.05
N ARG A 3 50.09 17.21 -60.47
CA ARG A 3 49.49 17.92 -61.59
C ARG A 3 48.28 17.19 -62.09
N ARG A 4 47.16 17.84 -62.14
CA ARG A 4 46.52 18.64 -63.22
C ARG A 4 45.64 17.81 -64.11
N THR A 5 44.40 18.08 -64.25
CA THR A 5 43.61 19.09 -64.96
C THR A 5 43.02 18.50 -66.29
N LEU A 6 41.77 18.54 -66.55
CA LEU A 6 41.05 19.42 -67.47
C LEU A 6 39.69 18.83 -67.88
N LEU A 7 38.65 19.54 -67.60
CA LEU A 7 37.63 20.10 -68.47
C LEU A 7 37.10 19.28 -69.66
N SER A 8 35.79 19.04 -69.70
CA SER A 8 34.95 19.61 -70.78
C SER A 8 33.46 19.49 -70.43
N ALA A 9 32.80 20.65 -70.57
CA ALA A 9 31.37 20.84 -70.54
C ALA A 9 30.68 20.37 -71.81
N LEU A 10 29.41 19.94 -71.68
CA LEU A 10 28.37 20.20 -72.69
C LEU A 10 26.98 20.00 -72.09
N ALA A 11 26.16 20.97 -72.30
CA ALA A 11 24.75 21.19 -71.97
C ALA A 11 23.81 20.07 -72.48
N THR A 12 22.64 19.80 -71.87
CA THR A 12 21.37 20.54 -71.99
C THR A 12 20.20 19.66 -71.58
N ALA A 13 19.20 20.37 -71.05
CA ALA A 13 17.75 20.11 -71.04
C ALA A 13 17.12 19.38 -69.84
N PRO A 14 15.99 19.93 -69.37
CA PRO A 14 15.38 19.53 -68.08
C PRO A 14 14.39 18.39 -68.23
N PHE A 15 14.56 17.35 -67.41
CA PHE A 15 13.51 16.38 -67.18
C PHE A 15 12.66 16.83 -66.00
N ILE A 16 11.39 17.08 -66.28
CA ILE A 16 10.34 17.26 -65.28
C ILE A 16 10.13 15.86 -64.64
N GLY A 17 10.74 15.64 -63.46
CA GLY A 17 10.48 14.47 -62.65
C GLY A 17 9.27 14.70 -61.76
N CYS A 18 8.19 13.99 -61.95
CA CYS A 18 7.08 13.89 -61.04
C CYS A 18 7.62 13.49 -59.64
N ARG A 19 7.48 14.38 -58.66
CA ARG A 19 7.62 14.03 -57.24
C ARG A 19 6.44 13.15 -56.87
N SER A 20 6.65 11.84 -56.70
CA SER A 20 5.74 10.98 -55.98
C SER A 20 5.78 11.42 -54.49
N GLU A 21 4.73 12.10 -54.03
CA GLU A 21 4.46 12.25 -52.62
C GLU A 21 4.30 10.85 -52.01
N ARG A 22 5.25 10.48 -51.12
CA ARG A 22 5.05 9.31 -50.27
C ARG A 22 3.88 9.70 -49.32
N VAL A 23 2.74 9.11 -49.54
CA VAL A 23 1.65 9.05 -48.56
C VAL A 23 2.27 8.37 -47.35
N SER A 24 2.44 9.12 -46.25
CA SER A 24 2.79 8.56 -44.97
C SER A 24 1.68 7.58 -44.59
N GLU A 25 2.04 6.29 -44.44
CA GLU A 25 1.16 5.31 -43.81
C GLU A 25 0.67 5.87 -42.48
N PRO A 26 -0.65 5.78 -42.18
CA PRO A 26 -1.14 6.14 -40.86
C PRO A 26 -0.47 5.26 -39.84
N ALA A 27 0.05 5.90 -38.77
CA ALA A 27 0.64 5.22 -37.63
C ALA A 27 -0.24 4.03 -37.22
N ALA A 28 0.33 2.84 -37.17
CA ALA A 28 -0.37 1.62 -36.84
C ALA A 28 -1.17 1.83 -35.56
N ALA A 29 -2.49 1.76 -35.67
CA ALA A 29 -3.37 1.76 -34.52
C ALA A 29 -2.90 0.67 -33.56
N ALA A 30 -2.62 1.05 -32.32
CA ALA A 30 -2.18 0.12 -31.31
C ALA A 30 -3.18 -1.05 -31.28
N ARG A 31 -2.71 -2.26 -31.60
CA ARG A 31 -3.53 -3.47 -31.57
C ARG A 31 -4.06 -3.60 -30.16
N VAL A 32 -5.37 -3.43 -29.97
CA VAL A 32 -6.05 -3.78 -28.72
C VAL A 32 -5.80 -5.28 -28.53
N SER A 33 -5.08 -5.64 -27.50
CA SER A 33 -4.78 -7.04 -27.18
C SER A 33 -6.11 -7.78 -26.99
N GLU A 34 -6.32 -8.87 -27.73
CA GLU A 34 -7.53 -9.72 -27.64
C GLU A 34 -7.68 -10.44 -26.30
N GLN A 35 -6.66 -10.40 -25.45
CA GLN A 35 -6.69 -11.06 -24.15
C GLN A 35 -7.48 -10.21 -23.13
N PRO A 36 -8.29 -10.85 -22.25
CA PRO A 36 -9.10 -10.13 -21.26
C PRO A 36 -8.22 -9.35 -20.30
N ALA A 37 -8.67 -8.15 -19.91
CA ALA A 37 -7.98 -7.29 -18.94
C ALA A 37 -8.05 -7.85 -17.50
N ILE A 38 -9.06 -8.66 -17.20
CA ILE A 38 -9.27 -9.33 -15.92
C ILE A 38 -8.73 -10.76 -16.00
N LEU A 39 -7.82 -11.11 -15.08
CA LEU A 39 -7.23 -12.43 -14.96
C LEU A 39 -8.04 -13.32 -13.99
N SER A 40 -8.41 -12.77 -12.82
CA SER A 40 -9.23 -13.47 -11.83
C SER A 40 -10.11 -12.51 -11.03
N VAL A 41 -11.18 -13.04 -10.40
CA VAL A 41 -12.04 -12.32 -9.45
C VAL A 41 -12.33 -13.26 -8.30
N GLU A 42 -12.03 -12.83 -7.07
CA GLU A 42 -12.17 -13.63 -5.87
C GLU A 42 -12.84 -12.82 -4.74
N PRO A 43 -13.66 -13.43 -3.87
CA PRO A 43 -14.23 -12.74 -2.72
C PRO A 43 -13.15 -12.38 -1.71
N LEU A 44 -13.30 -11.23 -1.03
CA LEU A 44 -12.41 -10.82 0.06
C LEU A 44 -12.77 -11.55 1.35
N GLY A 45 -11.82 -12.31 1.88
CA GLY A 45 -11.85 -12.85 3.22
C GLY A 45 -11.40 -11.85 4.29
N PHE A 46 -11.09 -12.34 5.49
CA PHE A 46 -10.44 -11.53 6.53
C PHE A 46 -9.04 -11.09 6.09
N GLN A 47 -8.22 -12.04 5.64
CA GLN A 47 -6.94 -11.76 4.97
C GLN A 47 -7.17 -11.72 3.46
N TRP A 48 -6.72 -10.68 2.81
CA TRP A 48 -6.83 -10.53 1.37
C TRP A 48 -5.65 -11.19 0.67
N ARG A 49 -5.94 -11.97 -0.35
CA ARG A 49 -4.90 -12.53 -1.21
C ARG A 49 -4.13 -11.41 -1.88
N THR A 50 -2.81 -11.48 -1.80
CA THR A 50 -1.89 -10.54 -2.44
C THR A 50 -0.90 -11.31 -3.33
N PRO A 51 -0.57 -10.81 -4.53
CA PRO A 51 0.51 -11.37 -5.34
C PRO A 51 1.87 -10.81 -4.89
N ASP A 52 2.97 -11.56 -5.16
CA ASP A 52 4.33 -11.06 -5.05
C ASP A 52 4.44 -9.67 -5.73
N PRO A 53 5.01 -8.62 -5.10
CA PRO A 53 5.84 -8.66 -3.89
C PRO A 53 5.09 -8.46 -2.57
N PHE A 54 3.77 -8.37 -2.59
CA PHE A 54 2.99 -8.28 -1.37
C PHE A 54 2.75 -9.66 -0.76
N LEU A 55 2.72 -9.73 0.56
CA LEU A 55 2.59 -10.97 1.31
C LEU A 55 1.21 -11.10 1.95
N PHE A 56 0.59 -9.94 2.26
CA PHE A 56 -0.56 -9.90 3.14
C PHE A 56 -1.24 -8.54 3.03
N CYS A 57 -2.56 -8.52 3.15
CA CYS A 57 -3.33 -7.30 3.36
C CYS A 57 -4.54 -7.63 4.23
N VAL A 58 -4.80 -6.80 5.23
CA VAL A 58 -6.03 -6.84 6.04
C VAL A 58 -6.64 -5.47 6.08
N HIS A 59 -7.95 -5.40 6.04
CA HIS A 59 -8.73 -4.20 6.26
C HIS A 59 -9.43 -4.31 7.61
N HIS A 60 -9.04 -3.46 8.55
CA HIS A 60 -9.72 -3.24 9.82
C HIS A 60 -10.69 -2.08 9.67
N ASP A 61 -11.95 -2.28 10.06
CA ASP A 61 -13.01 -1.26 10.03
C ASP A 61 -13.89 -1.46 11.26
N ASP A 62 -13.50 -0.81 12.37
CA ASP A 62 -14.07 -1.02 13.69
C ASP A 62 -14.81 0.22 14.19
N GLY A 63 -16.03 0.02 14.66
CA GLY A 63 -16.88 1.05 15.28
C GLY A 63 -16.73 1.07 16.80
N TYR A 64 -15.52 1.36 17.32
CA TYR A 64 -15.33 1.41 18.77
C TYR A 64 -16.26 2.41 19.44
N PRO A 65 -16.79 2.07 20.67
CA PRO A 65 -17.59 2.98 21.46
C PRO A 65 -16.75 4.12 22.07
N ALA A 66 -17.34 4.89 22.96
CA ALA A 66 -16.61 5.85 23.78
C ALA A 66 -15.46 5.16 24.55
N GLY A 67 -14.36 5.88 24.73
CA GLY A 67 -13.20 5.42 25.48
C GLY A 67 -13.38 5.57 27.00
N ASN A 68 -12.72 4.71 27.77
CA ASN A 68 -12.62 4.81 29.24
C ASN A 68 -11.34 5.56 29.68
N ALA A 69 -11.06 5.57 30.97
CA ALA A 69 -9.88 6.24 31.54
C ALA A 69 -8.54 5.60 31.08
N GLU A 70 -8.57 4.34 30.73
CA GLU A 70 -7.42 3.54 30.30
C GLU A 70 -7.28 3.50 28.77
N LEU A 71 -8.09 4.29 28.04
CA LEU A 71 -8.14 4.38 26.57
C LEU A 71 -8.66 3.11 25.88
N GLY A 72 -9.28 2.22 26.63
CA GLY A 72 -10.04 1.07 26.13
C GLY A 72 -11.53 1.40 25.98
N PRO A 73 -12.36 0.45 25.50
CA PRO A 73 -13.80 0.63 25.36
C PRO A 73 -14.50 0.89 26.71
N ALA A 74 -15.39 1.89 26.77
CA ALA A 74 -16.25 2.15 27.94
C ALA A 74 -17.54 1.32 27.88
N THR A 75 -17.44 0.05 27.48
CA THR A 75 -18.56 -0.90 27.39
C THR A 75 -18.13 -2.25 27.95
N PRO A 76 -19.05 -3.07 28.47
CA PRO A 76 -18.71 -4.43 28.89
C PRO A 76 -18.13 -5.27 27.74
N LEU A 77 -17.06 -6.00 28.02
CA LEU A 77 -16.38 -6.88 27.06
C LEU A 77 -16.72 -8.36 27.29
N ALA A 78 -17.79 -8.62 28.06
CA ALA A 78 -18.22 -9.98 28.35
C ALA A 78 -18.52 -10.78 27.09
N GLY A 79 -18.09 -12.04 27.07
CA GLY A 79 -18.27 -12.94 25.94
C GLY A 79 -17.18 -12.85 24.85
N ARG A 80 -16.25 -11.89 24.94
CA ARG A 80 -15.10 -11.79 24.04
C ARG A 80 -13.94 -12.65 24.52
N GLN A 81 -13.18 -13.19 23.57
CA GLN A 81 -11.95 -13.92 23.86
C GLN A 81 -10.77 -12.93 23.99
N MET A 82 -10.64 -12.29 25.15
CA MET A 82 -9.60 -11.29 25.39
C MET A 82 -8.21 -11.84 25.08
N GLY A 83 -7.36 -11.00 24.44
CA GLY A 83 -6.04 -11.41 23.92
C GLY A 83 -6.09 -12.16 22.56
N SER A 84 -7.28 -12.50 22.07
CA SER A 84 -7.48 -13.15 20.74
C SER A 84 -8.90 -12.92 20.20
N ASP A 85 -9.40 -11.70 20.32
CA ASP A 85 -10.75 -11.33 19.86
C ASP A 85 -10.73 -10.78 18.44
N PHE A 86 -11.13 -11.60 17.49
CA PHE A 86 -11.33 -11.25 16.08
C PHE A 86 -12.83 -11.40 15.68
N SER A 87 -13.72 -11.33 16.66
CA SER A 87 -15.14 -11.64 16.48
C SER A 87 -15.94 -10.57 15.75
N HIS A 88 -15.45 -9.32 15.75
CA HIS A 88 -16.19 -8.14 15.29
C HIS A 88 -17.59 -8.01 15.95
N GLN A 89 -17.73 -8.57 17.16
CA GLN A 89 -18.95 -8.47 17.96
C GLN A 89 -19.24 -6.98 18.24
N ASP A 90 -20.50 -6.59 18.16
CA ASP A 90 -20.93 -5.19 18.36
C ASP A 90 -20.21 -4.17 17.45
N GLY A 91 -19.67 -4.63 16.30
CA GLY A 91 -19.04 -3.80 15.29
C GLY A 91 -17.58 -3.46 15.55
N PHE A 92 -16.88 -4.15 16.47
CA PHE A 92 -15.44 -3.98 16.70
C PHE A 92 -14.78 -5.24 17.28
N SER A 93 -13.46 -5.31 17.20
CA SER A 93 -12.63 -6.38 17.78
C SER A 93 -11.58 -5.80 18.72
N MET A 94 -11.24 -6.53 19.79
CA MET A 94 -10.13 -6.18 20.68
C MET A 94 -8.77 -6.67 20.15
N TYR A 95 -8.79 -7.58 19.17
CA TYR A 95 -7.61 -8.25 18.60
C TYR A 95 -6.81 -8.98 19.68
N HIS A 96 -5.55 -8.64 19.86
CA HIS A 96 -4.70 -9.17 20.92
C HIS A 96 -4.66 -8.26 22.18
N GLY A 97 -5.34 -7.13 22.13
CA GLY A 97 -5.46 -6.23 23.28
C GLY A 97 -6.37 -6.77 24.37
N GLU A 98 -6.02 -6.50 25.65
CA GLU A 98 -6.84 -6.88 26.80
C GLU A 98 -7.57 -5.69 27.41
N VAL A 99 -6.97 -4.51 27.40
CA VAL A 99 -7.53 -3.25 27.93
C VAL A 99 -7.78 -2.27 26.79
N VAL A 100 -6.76 -2.01 25.99
CA VAL A 100 -6.83 -1.19 24.78
C VAL A 100 -6.82 -2.12 23.58
N PRO A 101 -7.68 -1.93 22.56
CA PRO A 101 -7.64 -2.77 21.38
C PRO A 101 -6.33 -2.60 20.62
N GLY A 102 -5.93 -3.62 19.85
CA GLY A 102 -4.74 -3.58 19.03
C GLY A 102 -3.85 -4.79 19.17
N PHE A 103 -2.58 -4.61 18.85
CA PHE A 103 -1.57 -5.64 18.79
C PHE A 103 -0.42 -5.30 19.76
N PRO A 104 -0.42 -5.86 20.99
CA PRO A 104 0.69 -5.74 21.93
C PRO A 104 2.01 -6.20 21.32
N GLN A 105 3.12 -6.00 22.03
CA GLN A 105 4.46 -6.29 21.53
C GLN A 105 4.54 -7.66 20.81
N HIS A 106 4.99 -7.61 19.56
CA HIS A 106 5.19 -8.78 18.71
C HIS A 106 6.36 -8.53 17.75
N PRO A 107 7.13 -9.59 17.38
CA PRO A 107 8.29 -9.42 16.52
C PRO A 107 7.94 -9.46 15.04
N HIS A 108 8.84 -8.88 14.20
CA HIS A 108 8.87 -9.06 12.76
C HIS A 108 10.29 -9.17 12.24
N ARG A 109 10.50 -9.92 11.13
CA ARG A 109 11.77 -9.99 10.41
C ARG A 109 11.55 -10.28 8.93
N GLY A 110 12.33 -9.61 8.09
CA GLY A 110 12.51 -9.94 6.68
C GLY A 110 11.45 -9.38 5.71
N PHE A 111 10.63 -8.45 6.16
CA PHE A 111 9.60 -7.79 5.35
C PHE A 111 9.29 -6.39 5.88
N GLU A 112 8.30 -5.73 5.32
CA GLU A 112 7.86 -4.39 5.66
C GLU A 112 6.38 -4.38 5.97
N THR A 113 5.96 -3.52 6.90
CA THR A 113 4.54 -3.18 7.11
C THR A 113 4.27 -1.78 6.60
N VAL A 114 3.16 -1.62 5.85
CA VAL A 114 2.63 -0.33 5.46
C VAL A 114 1.24 -0.21 6.08
N THR A 115 1.16 0.55 7.16
CA THR A 115 -0.06 0.75 7.95
C THR A 115 -0.72 2.05 7.51
N VAL A 116 -1.81 1.95 6.75
CA VAL A 116 -2.56 3.09 6.21
C VAL A 116 -3.75 3.36 7.10
N VAL A 117 -3.67 4.36 7.99
CA VAL A 117 -4.73 4.65 8.96
C VAL A 117 -5.67 5.71 8.40
N ARG A 118 -6.80 5.29 7.88
CA ARG A 118 -7.79 6.16 7.24
C ARG A 118 -8.63 6.95 8.27
N ARG A 119 -9.01 6.31 9.37
CA ARG A 119 -9.75 6.88 10.49
C ARG A 119 -9.19 6.37 11.80
N GLY A 120 -9.37 7.13 12.87
CA GLY A 120 -8.89 6.78 14.21
C GLY A 120 -7.39 7.03 14.36
N LEU A 121 -6.81 6.45 15.40
CA LEU A 121 -5.41 6.62 15.79
C LEU A 121 -4.76 5.27 16.09
N VAL A 122 -3.47 5.19 15.80
CA VAL A 122 -2.59 4.07 16.17
C VAL A 122 -1.44 4.64 16.99
N ASP A 123 -1.14 4.00 18.11
CA ASP A 123 0.05 4.21 18.91
C ASP A 123 1.05 3.09 18.62
N HIS A 124 2.18 3.45 18.01
CA HIS A 124 3.31 2.58 17.78
C HIS A 124 4.38 2.77 18.85
N ALA A 125 4.96 1.67 19.31
CA ALA A 125 6.16 1.65 20.14
C ALA A 125 7.02 0.45 19.73
N ASP A 126 8.36 0.59 19.74
CA ASP A 126 9.23 -0.48 19.27
C ASP A 126 10.46 -0.76 20.15
N SER A 127 11.17 -1.84 19.81
CA SER A 127 12.36 -2.32 20.51
C SER A 127 13.58 -1.38 20.38
N LEU A 128 13.55 -0.43 19.48
CA LEU A 128 14.60 0.58 19.33
C LEU A 128 14.33 1.83 20.19
N GLY A 129 13.20 1.86 20.93
CA GLY A 129 12.78 2.98 21.75
C GLY A 129 12.06 4.09 20.97
N ALA A 130 11.75 3.83 19.70
CA ALA A 130 10.95 4.77 18.92
C ALA A 130 9.46 4.64 19.25
N ALA A 131 8.71 5.73 19.07
CA ALA A 131 7.27 5.79 19.29
C ALA A 131 6.60 6.74 18.33
N ALA A 132 5.36 6.44 17.95
CA ALA A 132 4.57 7.33 17.11
C ALA A 132 3.09 7.23 17.44
N ARG A 133 2.38 8.35 17.39
CA ARG A 133 0.91 8.42 17.30
C ARG A 133 0.55 8.98 15.94
N TYR A 134 -0.24 8.26 15.19
CA TYR A 134 -0.61 8.62 13.82
C TYR A 134 -2.00 8.12 13.44
N GLY A 135 -2.62 8.76 12.46
CA GLY A 135 -3.95 8.39 12.01
C GLY A 135 -4.63 9.45 11.18
N GLY A 136 -5.92 9.27 10.87
CA GLY A 136 -6.70 10.23 10.10
C GLY A 136 -6.12 10.55 8.72
N GLY A 137 -5.60 9.55 8.02
CA GLY A 137 -4.97 9.64 6.70
C GLY A 137 -3.46 9.48 6.69
N ASP A 138 -2.81 9.36 7.85
CA ASP A 138 -1.36 9.10 7.92
C ASP A 138 -1.02 7.65 7.55
N VAL A 139 0.22 7.45 7.13
CA VAL A 139 0.78 6.12 6.83
C VAL A 139 2.10 5.96 7.56
N GLN A 140 2.27 4.84 8.28
CA GLN A 140 3.56 4.38 8.75
C GLN A 140 4.08 3.30 7.80
N TRP A 141 5.33 3.45 7.37
CA TRP A 141 6.05 2.44 6.59
C TRP A 141 7.24 1.94 7.40
N LEU A 142 7.14 0.71 7.92
CA LEU A 142 8.14 0.09 8.76
C LEU A 142 8.87 -1.01 7.99
N THR A 143 10.17 -0.88 7.83
CA THR A 143 11.07 -1.95 7.37
C THR A 143 11.53 -2.73 8.58
N ALA A 144 11.06 -3.98 8.75
CA ALA A 144 11.47 -4.84 9.85
C ALA A 144 12.91 -5.37 9.69
N GLY A 145 13.34 -5.58 8.46
CA GLY A 145 14.73 -5.95 8.14
C GLY A 145 15.26 -7.10 8.98
N SER A 146 16.39 -6.88 9.69
CA SER A 146 17.05 -7.87 10.54
C SER A 146 16.26 -8.29 11.78
N GLY A 147 15.19 -7.58 12.09
CA GLY A 147 14.27 -7.89 13.19
C GLY A 147 13.96 -6.69 14.06
N ILE A 148 12.69 -6.56 14.42
CA ILE A 148 12.16 -5.56 15.34
C ILE A 148 11.04 -6.20 16.16
N VAL A 149 10.82 -5.68 17.36
CA VAL A 149 9.60 -5.94 18.14
C VAL A 149 8.85 -4.63 18.21
N HIS A 150 7.55 -4.65 17.93
CA HIS A 150 6.73 -3.46 18.04
C HIS A 150 5.34 -3.77 18.63
N ALA A 151 4.65 -2.72 19.07
CA ALA A 151 3.25 -2.74 19.43
C ALA A 151 2.50 -1.70 18.60
N GLU A 152 1.27 -2.04 18.19
CA GLU A 152 0.34 -1.15 17.49
C GLU A 152 -0.98 -1.16 18.25
N MET A 153 -1.17 -0.17 19.14
CA MET A 153 -2.37 -0.04 19.98
C MET A 153 -3.33 0.99 19.41
N PHE A 154 -4.62 0.82 19.64
CA PHE A 154 -5.68 1.67 19.11
C PHE A 154 -6.34 2.47 20.26
N PRO A 155 -5.76 3.59 20.70
CA PRO A 155 -6.25 4.35 21.86
C PRO A 155 -7.60 5.02 21.54
N LEU A 156 -8.60 4.82 22.41
CA LEU A 156 -9.92 5.40 22.26
C LEU A 156 -9.97 6.72 23.06
N LEU A 157 -9.61 7.82 22.40
CA LEU A 157 -9.42 9.12 23.07
C LEU A 157 -10.73 9.87 23.32
N ASP A 158 -11.76 9.69 22.47
CA ASP A 158 -13.06 10.32 22.72
C ASP A 158 -13.82 9.54 23.79
N ARG A 159 -14.02 10.19 24.93
CA ARG A 159 -14.74 9.62 26.10
C ARG A 159 -16.26 9.85 26.07
N ARG A 160 -16.76 10.59 25.09
CA ARG A 160 -18.17 10.96 24.99
C ARG A 160 -18.86 10.44 23.74
N GLY A 161 -18.07 10.16 22.71
CA GLY A 161 -18.53 9.70 21.42
C GLY A 161 -17.79 8.46 20.93
N PRO A 162 -18.17 7.94 19.76
CA PRO A 162 -17.51 6.79 19.15
C PRO A 162 -16.08 7.11 18.70
N ASN A 163 -15.23 6.10 18.70
CA ASN A 163 -13.85 6.14 18.21
C ASN A 163 -13.70 5.22 16.99
N PRO A 164 -14.22 5.58 15.82
CA PRO A 164 -14.10 4.70 14.65
C PRO A 164 -12.65 4.55 14.23
N LEU A 165 -12.24 3.33 13.94
CA LEU A 165 -10.93 2.99 13.36
C LEU A 165 -11.12 2.37 11.99
N GLU A 166 -10.36 2.83 11.01
CA GLU A 166 -10.26 2.17 9.72
C GLU A 166 -8.82 2.20 9.24
N LEU A 167 -8.24 1.03 8.96
CA LEU A 167 -6.88 0.95 8.44
C LEU A 167 -6.68 -0.25 7.51
N PHE A 168 -5.68 -0.13 6.62
CA PHE A 168 -5.10 -1.25 5.92
C PHE A 168 -3.76 -1.58 6.56
N GLN A 169 -3.55 -2.85 6.89
CA GLN A 169 -2.25 -3.40 7.22
C GLN A 169 -1.74 -4.20 6.03
N ILE A 170 -0.72 -3.68 5.35
CA ILE A 170 -0.17 -4.25 4.13
C ILE A 170 1.24 -4.74 4.44
N TRP A 171 1.54 -5.99 4.10
CA TRP A 171 2.89 -6.53 4.18
C TRP A 171 3.52 -6.58 2.80
N LEU A 172 4.69 -5.95 2.67
CA LEU A 172 5.51 -5.93 1.48
C LEU A 172 6.79 -6.73 1.74
N ASN A 173 7.11 -7.68 0.88
CA ASN A 173 8.30 -8.51 1.03
C ASN A 173 9.58 -7.71 0.75
N LEU A 174 10.66 -8.12 1.39
CA LEU A 174 12.00 -7.66 1.06
C LEU A 174 12.74 -8.74 0.23
N PRO A 175 13.50 -8.35 -0.79
CA PRO A 175 14.41 -9.27 -1.48
C PRO A 175 15.50 -9.76 -0.49
N SER A 176 16.06 -10.94 -0.75
CA SER A 176 17.04 -11.61 0.12
C SER A 176 18.16 -10.69 0.60
N GLN A 177 18.69 -9.88 -0.30
CA GLN A 177 19.76 -8.89 -0.02
C GLN A 177 19.36 -7.82 1.01
N ASN A 178 18.06 -7.57 1.21
CA ASN A 178 17.56 -6.53 2.13
C ASN A 178 16.90 -7.12 3.38
N LYS A 179 16.80 -8.45 3.53
CA LYS A 179 16.14 -9.06 4.70
C LYS A 179 16.86 -8.83 6.02
N PHE A 180 18.14 -8.45 5.97
CA PHE A 180 18.96 -8.21 7.16
C PHE A 180 19.39 -6.74 7.31
N VAL A 181 18.77 -5.81 6.59
CA VAL A 181 19.02 -4.36 6.80
C VAL A 181 18.54 -3.92 8.18
N ASN A 182 19.08 -2.82 8.69
CA ASN A 182 18.64 -2.28 9.97
C ASN A 182 17.15 -1.90 9.91
N PRO A 183 16.38 -2.20 10.97
CA PRO A 183 15.00 -1.75 11.08
C PRO A 183 14.89 -0.24 10.99
N HIS A 184 13.84 0.23 10.34
CA HIS A 184 13.60 1.64 10.12
C HIS A 184 12.12 1.90 9.87
N PHE A 185 11.55 3.01 10.36
CA PHE A 185 10.26 3.45 9.89
C PHE A 185 10.28 4.89 9.38
N SER A 186 9.41 5.16 8.42
CA SER A 186 9.12 6.49 7.91
C SER A 186 7.66 6.82 8.15
N MET A 187 7.38 8.06 8.55
CA MET A 187 6.02 8.58 8.60
C MET A 187 5.73 9.32 7.30
N LEU A 188 4.62 8.97 6.67
CA LEU A 188 4.02 9.73 5.59
C LEU A 188 2.78 10.40 6.21
N TRP A 189 2.95 11.67 6.60
CA TRP A 189 1.85 12.45 7.15
C TRP A 189 0.82 12.74 6.07
N ARG A 190 -0.47 12.73 6.38
CA ARG A 190 -1.55 12.92 5.41
C ARG A 190 -1.36 14.13 4.50
N ASP A 191 -0.83 15.23 5.06
CA ASP A 191 -0.61 16.47 4.31
C ASP A 191 0.59 16.38 3.33
N MET A 192 1.42 15.33 3.47
CA MET A 192 2.51 14.99 2.56
C MET A 192 2.11 13.93 1.52
N ILE A 193 1.00 13.22 1.76
CA ILE A 193 0.51 12.19 0.84
C ILE A 193 -0.28 12.90 -0.26
N PRO A 194 0.11 12.76 -1.53
CA PRO A 194 -0.59 13.43 -2.60
C PRO A 194 -2.02 12.91 -2.79
N HIS A 195 -2.93 13.85 -2.84
CA HIS A 195 -4.32 13.63 -3.23
C HIS A 195 -4.59 14.32 -4.55
N SER A 196 -5.26 13.66 -5.45
CA SER A 196 -5.71 14.26 -6.71
C SER A 196 -7.13 13.86 -7.03
N VAL A 197 -7.79 14.66 -7.86
CA VAL A 197 -9.16 14.43 -8.29
C VAL A 197 -9.19 14.36 -9.80
N ALA A 198 -9.52 13.18 -10.33
CA ALA A 198 -9.83 13.00 -11.74
C ALA A 198 -11.32 13.29 -11.98
N ARG A 199 -11.64 13.92 -13.12
CA ARG A 199 -13.02 14.15 -13.55
C ARG A 199 -13.27 13.45 -14.87
N ASP A 200 -14.38 12.73 -14.95
CA ASP A 200 -14.81 12.11 -16.20
C ASP A 200 -15.54 13.12 -17.12
N ALA A 201 -15.95 12.68 -18.30
CA ALA A 201 -16.64 13.51 -19.29
C ALA A 201 -18.00 14.06 -18.78
N SER A 202 -18.61 13.44 -17.78
CA SER A 202 -19.84 13.89 -17.12
C SER A 202 -19.60 14.80 -15.92
N GLY A 203 -18.33 15.09 -15.59
CA GLY A 203 -17.89 15.91 -14.45
C GLY A 203 -17.86 15.16 -13.13
N LYS A 204 -18.16 13.85 -13.10
CA LYS A 204 -18.07 13.02 -11.90
C LYS A 204 -16.63 12.83 -11.47
N GLN A 205 -16.41 12.72 -10.14
CA GLN A 205 -15.09 12.73 -9.54
C GLN A 205 -14.66 11.33 -9.14
N THR A 206 -13.36 11.11 -9.28
CA THR A 206 -12.62 10.02 -8.62
C THR A 206 -11.49 10.65 -7.84
N GLU A 207 -11.55 10.52 -6.50
CA GLU A 207 -10.47 10.93 -5.61
C GLU A 207 -9.39 9.85 -5.58
N LEU A 208 -8.14 10.27 -5.69
CA LEU A 208 -6.98 9.41 -5.71
C LEU A 208 -6.05 9.78 -4.56
N THR A 209 -5.71 8.82 -3.70
CA THR A 209 -4.65 8.97 -2.70
C THR A 209 -3.47 8.13 -3.15
N VAL A 210 -2.31 8.76 -3.36
CA VAL A 210 -1.11 8.12 -3.92
C VAL A 210 -0.07 7.93 -2.82
N ILE A 211 -0.06 6.73 -2.20
CA ILE A 211 0.84 6.40 -1.10
C ILE A 211 2.22 5.98 -1.63
N ALA A 212 2.23 5.18 -2.68
CA ALA A 212 3.45 4.75 -3.38
C ALA A 212 3.18 4.62 -4.88
N GLY A 213 4.22 4.83 -5.71
CA GLY A 213 4.13 4.77 -7.17
C GLY A 213 3.35 5.94 -7.76
N ALA A 214 3.88 6.57 -8.79
CA ALA A 214 3.25 7.73 -9.42
C ALA A 214 1.94 7.34 -10.12
N LEU A 215 0.95 8.25 -10.08
CA LEU A 215 -0.32 8.11 -10.80
C LEU A 215 -0.77 9.48 -11.33
N GLY A 216 -1.12 9.54 -12.62
CA GLY A 216 -1.66 10.77 -13.21
C GLY A 216 -0.73 11.98 -13.13
N GLY A 217 0.58 11.80 -13.16
CA GLY A 217 1.58 12.87 -13.02
C GLY A 217 1.85 13.27 -11.56
N VAL A 218 1.21 12.64 -10.61
CA VAL A 218 1.40 12.87 -9.16
C VAL A 218 2.43 11.87 -8.62
N THR A 219 3.45 12.37 -7.93
CA THR A 219 4.54 11.55 -7.35
C THR A 219 4.46 11.61 -5.82
N PRO A 220 4.38 10.47 -5.12
CA PRO A 220 4.39 10.42 -3.66
C PRO A 220 5.77 10.70 -3.07
N ALA A 221 5.83 10.83 -1.73
CA ALA A 221 7.08 10.86 -1.00
C ALA A 221 7.87 9.56 -1.19
N ALA A 222 9.19 9.63 -0.99
CA ALA A 222 10.06 8.46 -1.11
C ALA A 222 9.73 7.42 -0.01
N PRO A 223 9.70 6.12 -0.35
CA PRO A 223 9.61 5.04 0.64
C PRO A 223 10.89 4.96 1.49
N PRO A 224 10.91 4.13 2.56
CA PRO A 224 12.12 3.89 3.34
C PRO A 224 13.31 3.48 2.45
N PRO A 225 14.56 3.87 2.81
CA PRO A 225 15.74 3.72 1.94
C PRO A 225 16.02 2.28 1.48
N HIS A 226 15.72 1.30 2.33
CA HIS A 226 15.96 -0.11 2.05
C HIS A 226 14.72 -0.90 1.62
N SER A 227 13.60 -0.19 1.48
CA SER A 227 12.36 -0.78 0.96
C SER A 227 12.56 -1.32 -0.45
N TYR A 228 11.83 -2.39 -0.78
CA TYR A 228 11.75 -2.84 -2.17
C TYR A 228 11.18 -1.73 -3.07
N ALA A 229 10.26 -0.93 -2.55
CA ALA A 229 9.66 0.21 -3.24
C ALA A 229 10.64 1.35 -3.56
N SER A 230 11.82 1.42 -2.89
CA SER A 230 12.84 2.43 -3.19
C SER A 230 13.53 2.22 -4.54
N LYS A 231 13.43 1.02 -5.12
CA LYS A 231 13.94 0.71 -6.46
C LYS A 231 12.89 1.10 -7.50
N ALA A 232 13.21 2.03 -8.39
CA ALA A 232 12.31 2.47 -9.45
C ALA A 232 11.79 1.29 -10.30
N SER A 233 12.65 0.26 -10.53
CA SER A 233 12.29 -0.95 -11.28
C SER A 233 11.35 -1.91 -10.54
N SER A 234 11.02 -1.64 -9.28
CA SER A 234 10.05 -2.45 -8.54
C SER A 234 8.61 -2.18 -8.98
N ASP A 235 8.35 -1.06 -9.63
CA ASP A 235 7.02 -0.61 -10.08
C ASP A 235 5.96 -0.68 -8.96
N ILE A 236 6.38 -0.55 -7.69
CA ILE A 236 5.47 -0.59 -6.53
C ILE A 236 4.50 0.58 -6.61
N ALA A 237 3.22 0.25 -6.46
CA ALA A 237 2.17 1.23 -6.27
C ALA A 237 1.18 0.78 -5.18
N ILE A 238 0.80 1.73 -4.33
CA ILE A 238 -0.23 1.60 -3.31
C ILE A 238 -1.13 2.84 -3.46
N TRP A 239 -2.34 2.63 -4.00
CA TRP A 239 -3.28 3.71 -4.23
C TRP A 239 -4.64 3.39 -3.62
N THR A 240 -5.32 4.38 -3.06
CA THR A 240 -6.75 4.27 -2.80
C THR A 240 -7.51 5.13 -3.78
N LEU A 241 -8.65 4.61 -4.24
CA LEU A 241 -9.54 5.30 -5.18
C LEU A 241 -10.93 5.38 -4.52
N LYS A 242 -11.54 6.56 -4.60
CA LYS A 242 -12.91 6.79 -4.15
C LYS A 242 -13.69 7.39 -5.32
N LEU A 243 -14.68 6.65 -5.81
CA LEU A 243 -15.47 7.03 -6.98
C LEU A 243 -16.84 7.54 -6.54
N GLU A 244 -17.20 8.73 -6.99
CA GLU A 244 -18.57 9.23 -6.86
C GLU A 244 -19.58 8.29 -7.53
N PRO A 245 -20.87 8.38 -7.16
CA PRO A 245 -21.93 7.69 -7.87
C PRO A 245 -21.90 7.97 -9.38
N ASN A 246 -21.88 6.89 -10.17
CA ASN A 246 -21.82 6.90 -11.63
C ASN A 246 -20.52 7.49 -12.23
N ALA A 247 -19.47 7.65 -11.45
CA ALA A 247 -18.17 8.08 -11.96
C ALA A 247 -17.52 7.00 -12.84
N VAL A 248 -16.78 7.47 -13.84
CA VAL A 248 -16.00 6.63 -14.74
C VAL A 248 -14.52 6.99 -14.61
N PHE A 249 -13.67 6.01 -14.36
CA PHE A 249 -12.23 6.22 -14.23
C PHE A 249 -11.44 5.24 -15.10
N SER A 250 -10.50 5.76 -15.86
CA SER A 250 -9.58 4.95 -16.66
C SER A 250 -8.28 4.70 -15.89
N LEU A 251 -8.12 3.48 -15.36
CA LEU A 251 -6.90 3.06 -14.70
C LEU A 251 -5.82 2.80 -15.76
N PRO A 252 -4.68 3.52 -15.72
CA PRO A 252 -3.64 3.37 -16.73
C PRO A 252 -2.96 1.99 -16.67
N PRO A 253 -2.33 1.54 -17.75
CA PRO A 253 -1.53 0.31 -17.76
C PRO A 253 -0.28 0.47 -16.90
N ALA A 254 0.30 -0.66 -16.51
CA ALA A 254 1.60 -0.77 -15.88
C ALA A 254 2.61 -1.46 -16.82
N PRO A 255 3.92 -1.41 -16.55
CA PRO A 255 4.91 -2.17 -17.31
C PRO A 255 4.61 -3.68 -17.32
N ALA A 256 4.98 -4.36 -18.41
CA ALA A 256 4.83 -5.80 -18.51
C ALA A 256 5.56 -6.54 -17.37
N GLY A 257 4.94 -7.63 -16.87
CA GLY A 257 5.49 -8.45 -15.79
C GLY A 257 5.26 -7.90 -14.38
N VAL A 258 4.46 -6.85 -14.25
CA VAL A 258 3.99 -6.31 -12.97
C VAL A 258 2.71 -7.03 -12.54
N ASN A 259 2.61 -7.44 -11.29
CA ASN A 259 1.36 -7.92 -10.71
C ASN A 259 0.47 -6.74 -10.31
N ARG A 260 -0.83 -6.85 -10.56
CA ARG A 260 -1.82 -5.80 -10.24
C ARG A 260 -3.05 -6.42 -9.63
N MET A 261 -3.40 -5.95 -8.43
CA MET A 261 -4.59 -6.41 -7.72
C MET A 261 -5.42 -5.20 -7.29
N LEU A 262 -6.67 -5.14 -7.74
CA LEU A 262 -7.65 -4.13 -7.35
C LEU A 262 -8.61 -4.75 -6.35
N TYR A 263 -8.78 -4.13 -5.19
CA TYR A 263 -9.66 -4.58 -4.13
C TYR A 263 -10.85 -3.64 -4.01
N PHE A 264 -12.04 -4.11 -4.39
CA PHE A 264 -13.29 -3.40 -4.23
C PHE A 264 -13.87 -3.71 -2.84
N PHE A 265 -13.46 -2.95 -1.83
CA PHE A 265 -13.76 -3.26 -0.43
C PHE A 265 -15.04 -2.57 0.08
N ARG A 266 -15.47 -1.44 -0.50
CA ARG A 266 -16.69 -0.72 -0.10
C ARG A 266 -17.42 -0.18 -1.33
N GLY A 267 -18.76 -0.32 -1.34
CA GLY A 267 -19.64 0.13 -2.42
C GLY A 267 -20.79 -0.84 -2.66
N ALA A 268 -21.54 -0.61 -3.73
CA ALA A 268 -22.68 -1.45 -4.10
C ALA A 268 -22.44 -2.21 -5.41
N ALA A 269 -22.02 -1.53 -6.46
CA ALA A 269 -21.83 -2.12 -7.79
C ALA A 269 -20.71 -1.37 -8.54
N LEU A 270 -19.83 -2.13 -9.16
CA LEU A 270 -18.74 -1.62 -9.98
C LEU A 270 -18.61 -2.49 -11.24
N LYS A 271 -18.37 -1.89 -12.40
CA LYS A 271 -17.89 -2.64 -13.55
C LYS A 271 -16.40 -2.37 -13.72
N VAL A 272 -15.65 -3.42 -13.95
CA VAL A 272 -14.23 -3.40 -14.25
C VAL A 272 -14.06 -3.99 -15.65
N ALA A 273 -13.54 -3.21 -16.60
CA ALA A 273 -13.43 -3.62 -18.00
C ALA A 273 -14.74 -4.20 -18.56
N GLY A 274 -15.88 -3.56 -18.26
CA GLY A 274 -17.21 -3.99 -18.69
C GLY A 274 -17.83 -5.14 -17.91
N ARG A 275 -17.07 -5.86 -17.04
CA ARG A 275 -17.57 -6.96 -16.19
C ARG A 275 -18.08 -6.41 -14.87
N GLY A 276 -19.30 -6.77 -14.47
CA GLY A 276 -19.85 -6.47 -13.14
C GLY A 276 -19.09 -7.19 -12.03
N ILE A 277 -18.67 -6.44 -11.02
CA ILE A 277 -17.97 -6.93 -9.83
C ILE A 277 -18.82 -6.58 -8.60
N ALA A 278 -19.08 -7.55 -7.75
CA ALA A 278 -19.73 -7.33 -6.47
C ALA A 278 -18.77 -6.67 -5.47
N ALA A 279 -19.30 -5.92 -4.52
CA ALA A 279 -18.50 -5.41 -3.41
C ALA A 279 -17.84 -6.57 -2.64
N ARG A 280 -16.74 -6.28 -1.95
CA ARG A 280 -15.94 -7.26 -1.22
C ARG A 280 -15.32 -8.35 -2.13
N HIS A 281 -14.84 -7.93 -3.32
CA HIS A 281 -14.08 -8.79 -4.23
C HIS A 281 -12.76 -8.12 -4.63
N SER A 282 -11.76 -8.97 -4.85
CA SER A 282 -10.50 -8.61 -5.51
C SER A 282 -10.58 -8.93 -7.00
N VAL A 283 -9.89 -8.15 -7.81
CA VAL A 283 -9.77 -8.31 -9.25
C VAL A 283 -8.31 -8.29 -9.63
N GLU A 284 -7.78 -9.39 -10.11
CA GLU A 284 -6.44 -9.47 -10.67
C GLU A 284 -6.47 -8.95 -12.10
N LEU A 285 -5.61 -7.98 -12.37
CA LEU A 285 -5.59 -7.25 -13.65
C LEU A 285 -4.32 -7.56 -14.42
N ARG A 286 -4.46 -7.67 -15.75
CA ARG A 286 -3.31 -7.70 -16.64
C ARG A 286 -2.55 -6.38 -16.57
N ALA A 287 -1.21 -6.45 -16.49
CA ALA A 287 -0.35 -5.29 -16.31
C ALA A 287 -0.54 -4.23 -17.41
N ASP A 288 -0.44 -4.65 -18.66
CA ASP A 288 -0.42 -3.79 -19.85
C ASP A 288 -1.80 -3.33 -20.34
N ALA A 289 -2.86 -3.66 -19.59
CA ALA A 289 -4.21 -3.25 -19.93
C ALA A 289 -4.57 -1.90 -19.32
N THR A 290 -5.13 -1.00 -20.12
CA THR A 290 -5.95 0.10 -19.61
C THR A 290 -7.28 -0.46 -19.14
N VAL A 291 -7.68 -0.18 -17.91
CA VAL A 291 -8.88 -0.76 -17.28
C VAL A 291 -9.89 0.33 -17.00
N LEU A 292 -11.05 0.26 -17.65
CA LEU A 292 -12.16 1.17 -17.37
C LEU A 292 -12.90 0.69 -16.11
N LEU A 293 -13.04 1.60 -15.14
CA LEU A 293 -13.84 1.44 -13.93
C LEU A 293 -15.11 2.28 -14.10
N GLU A 294 -16.29 1.65 -14.04
CA GLU A 294 -17.57 2.31 -14.14
C GLU A 294 -18.35 2.08 -12.85
N ASN A 295 -18.51 3.14 -12.07
CA ASN A 295 -19.16 3.04 -10.77
C ASN A 295 -20.69 2.98 -10.92
N GLY A 296 -21.34 2.31 -9.97
CA GLY A 296 -22.79 2.28 -9.85
C GLY A 296 -23.37 3.54 -9.17
N GLY A 297 -24.63 3.45 -8.76
CA GLY A 297 -25.38 4.57 -8.17
C GLY A 297 -25.02 4.94 -6.72
N ALA A 298 -24.02 4.30 -6.11
CA ALA A 298 -23.50 4.61 -4.79
C ALA A 298 -22.00 4.86 -4.86
N GLU A 299 -21.43 5.56 -3.87
CA GLU A 299 -20.00 5.75 -3.74
C GLU A 299 -19.28 4.40 -3.62
N SER A 300 -18.12 4.27 -4.23
CA SER A 300 -17.29 3.08 -4.17
C SER A 300 -15.86 3.41 -3.80
N GLU A 301 -15.25 2.52 -3.00
CA GLU A 301 -13.86 2.66 -2.56
C GLU A 301 -13.05 1.41 -2.90
N LEU A 302 -11.85 1.64 -3.41
CA LEU A 302 -10.95 0.60 -3.88
C LEU A 302 -9.53 0.84 -3.36
N LEU A 303 -8.82 -0.28 -3.14
CA LEU A 303 -7.36 -0.28 -2.91
C LEU A 303 -6.70 -0.93 -4.13
N MET A 304 -5.65 -0.32 -4.66
CA MET A 304 -4.77 -0.89 -5.68
C MET A 304 -3.44 -1.25 -5.05
N LEU A 305 -3.03 -2.50 -5.18
CA LEU A 305 -1.68 -2.98 -4.92
C LEU A 305 -1.06 -3.45 -6.23
N GLN A 306 0.09 -2.88 -6.55
CA GLN A 306 0.82 -3.17 -7.78
C GLN A 306 2.30 -3.28 -7.48
N GLY A 307 3.00 -4.20 -8.16
CA GLY A 307 4.45 -4.29 -8.04
C GLY A 307 5.04 -5.40 -8.91
N ARG A 308 6.30 -5.23 -9.27
CA ARG A 308 7.05 -6.27 -9.96
C ARG A 308 7.37 -7.39 -8.97
N PRO A 309 7.14 -8.65 -9.31
CA PRO A 309 7.53 -9.77 -8.46
C PRO A 309 9.01 -9.71 -8.07
N ILE A 310 9.33 -10.02 -6.82
CA ILE A 310 10.72 -10.25 -6.39
C ILE A 310 11.22 -11.56 -7.02
N GLY A 311 10.33 -12.56 -7.14
CA GLY A 311 10.63 -13.83 -7.79
C GLY A 311 11.59 -14.72 -7.00
N GLU A 312 11.80 -14.45 -5.72
CA GLU A 312 12.60 -15.26 -4.81
C GLU A 312 11.72 -16.23 -4.02
N PRO A 313 12.25 -17.35 -3.49
CA PRO A 313 11.51 -18.21 -2.59
C PRO A 313 11.01 -17.46 -1.36
N VAL A 314 9.79 -17.75 -0.91
CA VAL A 314 9.18 -17.16 0.28
C VAL A 314 8.82 -18.25 1.26
N VAL A 315 9.37 -18.16 2.48
CA VAL A 315 9.01 -19.01 3.61
C VAL A 315 8.52 -18.11 4.73
N GLN A 316 7.22 -18.24 5.05
CA GLN A 316 6.61 -17.50 6.15
C GLN A 316 6.24 -18.44 7.29
N ARG A 317 6.60 -18.07 8.52
CA ARG A 317 6.21 -18.75 9.75
C ARG A 317 5.90 -17.74 10.84
N GLY A 318 4.62 -17.56 11.10
CA GLY A 318 4.15 -16.52 12.02
C GLY A 318 4.65 -15.14 11.58
N PRO A 319 5.39 -14.41 12.44
CA PRO A 319 5.81 -13.04 12.21
C PRO A 319 7.11 -12.90 11.40
N PHE A 320 7.64 -13.98 10.84
CA PHE A 320 8.92 -13.98 10.11
C PHE A 320 8.72 -14.42 8.66
N VAL A 321 9.36 -13.70 7.75
CA VAL A 321 9.34 -13.97 6.30
C VAL A 321 10.76 -13.98 5.76
N MET A 322 11.24 -15.18 5.40
CA MET A 322 12.59 -15.41 4.93
C MET A 322 12.57 -16.17 3.59
N ASN A 323 13.74 -16.53 3.07
CA ASN A 323 13.83 -17.28 1.81
C ASN A 323 13.93 -18.81 2.03
N THR A 324 14.38 -19.24 3.22
CA THR A 324 14.56 -20.65 3.55
C THR A 324 14.03 -21.01 4.95
N GLN A 325 13.76 -22.30 5.17
CA GLN A 325 13.40 -22.82 6.50
C GLN A 325 14.55 -22.66 7.52
N GLY A 326 15.82 -22.75 7.06
CA GLY A 326 16.98 -22.52 7.92
C GLY A 326 17.01 -21.10 8.47
N GLU A 327 16.75 -20.10 7.62
CA GLU A 327 16.68 -18.70 8.02
C GLU A 327 15.50 -18.42 8.97
N ILE A 328 14.36 -19.11 8.80
CA ILE A 328 13.25 -19.03 9.78
C ILE A 328 13.68 -19.58 11.15
N GLN A 329 14.40 -20.71 11.18
CA GLN A 329 14.93 -21.27 12.44
C GLN A 329 15.94 -20.31 13.09
N GLU A 330 16.78 -19.66 12.30
CA GLU A 330 17.70 -18.62 12.76
C GLU A 330 16.93 -17.43 13.34
N ALA A 331 15.90 -16.92 12.65
CA ALA A 331 15.07 -15.84 13.14
C ALA A 331 14.47 -16.15 14.53
N TRP A 332 13.99 -17.37 14.73
CA TRP A 332 13.48 -17.82 16.04
C TRP A 332 14.56 -17.92 17.10
N ARG A 333 15.79 -18.39 16.75
CA ARG A 333 16.93 -18.42 17.69
C ARG A 333 17.34 -17.02 18.11
N ASP A 334 17.50 -16.12 17.13
CA ASP A 334 17.90 -14.74 17.37
C ASP A 334 16.89 -14.00 18.23
N TYR A 335 15.59 -14.12 17.88
CA TYR A 335 14.52 -13.51 18.67
C TYR A 335 14.54 -13.99 20.13
N ARG A 336 14.68 -15.31 20.37
CA ARG A 336 14.78 -15.85 21.74
C ARG A 336 16.02 -15.40 22.48
N ALA A 337 17.13 -15.19 21.78
CA ALA A 337 18.39 -14.78 22.39
C ALA A 337 18.47 -13.28 22.68
N THR A 338 17.89 -12.44 21.81
CA THR A 338 18.11 -10.99 21.82
C THR A 338 16.85 -10.16 22.00
N GLY A 339 15.65 -10.75 21.75
CA GLY A 339 14.40 -10.00 21.65
C GLY A 339 14.45 -8.90 20.58
N PHE A 340 15.32 -9.04 19.55
CA PHE A 340 15.58 -8.01 18.53
C PHE A 340 15.80 -6.61 19.13
N GLY A 341 16.68 -6.51 20.12
CA GLY A 341 16.99 -5.27 20.84
C GLY A 341 16.32 -5.14 22.20
N GLY A 342 15.46 -6.10 22.56
CA GLY A 342 14.73 -6.10 23.83
C GLY A 342 13.41 -5.30 23.77
N TRP A 343 12.92 -4.89 24.93
CA TRP A 343 11.68 -4.10 25.03
C TRP A 343 11.84 -3.00 26.09
N PRO A 344 12.08 -1.74 25.69
CA PRO A 344 12.41 -0.66 26.62
C PRO A 344 11.18 -0.03 27.31
N TRP A 345 10.00 -0.56 27.09
CA TRP A 345 8.74 -0.02 27.59
C TRP A 345 8.28 -0.74 28.87
N PRO A 346 7.59 -0.04 29.79
CA PRO A 346 7.15 -0.66 31.06
C PRO A 346 6.02 -1.68 30.89
N ARG A 347 5.30 -1.64 29.73
CA ARG A 347 4.17 -2.52 29.40
C ARG A 347 4.40 -3.15 28.04
N HIS A 348 3.76 -4.28 27.79
CA HIS A 348 3.76 -4.96 26.47
C HIS A 348 2.79 -4.31 25.46
N ASP A 349 1.87 -3.49 25.96
CA ASP A 349 0.79 -2.79 25.24
C ASP A 349 0.83 -1.26 25.51
N PRO A 350 1.95 -0.56 25.23
CA PRO A 350 2.09 0.85 25.58
C PRO A 350 1.15 1.72 24.75
N VAL A 351 0.50 2.68 25.42
CA VAL A 351 -0.24 3.79 24.80
C VAL A 351 0.38 5.12 25.19
N LEU A 352 0.31 6.11 24.31
CA LEU A 352 1.08 7.36 24.43
C LEU A 352 0.32 8.50 25.12
N GLY A 353 -0.61 8.13 26.02
CA GLY A 353 -1.39 9.09 26.82
C GLY A 353 -2.58 9.69 26.09
N ASN A 354 -3.17 10.75 26.67
CA ASN A 354 -4.45 11.32 26.23
C ASN A 354 -4.31 12.47 25.21
N ASP A 355 -3.10 12.94 24.92
CA ASP A 355 -2.88 14.01 23.94
C ASP A 355 -3.17 13.48 22.53
N PRO A 356 -4.12 14.03 21.77
CA PRO A 356 -4.43 13.58 20.42
C PRO A 356 -3.38 13.99 19.37
N ALA A 357 -2.35 14.75 19.76
CA ALA A 357 -1.34 15.22 18.83
C ALA A 357 -0.62 14.06 18.14
N ARG A 358 -0.53 14.14 16.82
CA ARG A 358 0.16 13.17 15.98
C ARG A 358 1.66 13.51 15.92
N PHE A 359 2.50 12.53 16.18
CA PHE A 359 3.95 12.71 16.21
C PHE A 359 4.69 11.39 15.96
N ALA A 360 5.96 11.49 15.64
CA ALA A 360 6.89 10.37 15.68
C ALA A 360 8.17 10.80 16.40
N ARG A 361 8.64 9.96 17.32
CA ARG A 361 9.96 10.04 17.94
C ARG A 361 10.76 8.84 17.47
N HIS A 362 11.80 9.09 16.70
CA HIS A 362 12.67 8.06 16.16
C HIS A 362 13.69 7.57 17.19
N ALA A 363 14.32 6.43 16.91
CA ALA A 363 15.33 5.82 17.81
C ALA A 363 16.57 6.73 18.04
N ASP A 364 16.88 7.62 17.09
CA ASP A 364 17.96 8.63 17.22
C ASP A 364 17.56 9.87 18.02
N GLY A 365 16.34 9.91 18.54
CA GLY A 365 15.78 11.02 19.31
C GLY A 365 15.15 12.15 18.46
N ARG A 366 15.21 12.09 17.14
CA ARG A 366 14.54 13.03 16.25
C ARG A 366 13.03 12.93 16.44
N VAL A 367 12.38 14.10 16.53
CA VAL A 367 10.92 14.19 16.68
C VAL A 367 10.31 14.88 15.46
N GLU A 368 9.33 14.24 14.86
CA GLU A 368 8.45 14.81 13.84
C GLU A 368 7.08 15.09 14.46
N ARG A 369 6.41 16.12 13.96
CA ARG A 369 5.01 16.41 14.32
C ARG A 369 4.23 16.60 13.03
N ALA A 370 3.04 16.00 12.98
CA ALA A 370 2.10 16.30 11.92
C ALA A 370 1.61 17.75 12.05
N SER A 371 1.39 18.39 10.92
CA SER A 371 0.81 19.74 10.84
C SER A 371 -0.71 19.74 11.11
#